data_a6fc928797107f70ff0619fa627e7e10
#
_entry.id   a6fc928797107f70ff0619fa627e7e10
#
_cell.length_a   1.000
_cell.length_b   1.000
_cell.length_c   1.000
_cell.angle_alpha   90.00
_cell.angle_beta   90.00
_cell.angle_gamma   90.00
#
_symmetry.space_group_name_H-M   'P 1'
#
loop_
_entity.id
_entity.type
_entity.pdbx_description
1 polymer ?
#
loop_
_entity_poly.entity_id
_entity_poly.type
_entity_poly.pdbx_seq_one_letter_code
_entity_poly.pdbx_strand_id
1 'polypeptide(L)'
;MATQADGKPIPTSIASKRPGSQMADSQRIPERTWPREDSYVNIDEISSPVVDRRDPADDQPLPKVNGLTEKGHVEFSDGQAQGDVAYPSVLDSNLHSDDSFEHQDDDDSYPELDEMGMEEIHRPPPRKPNGGIRWAPWNVPFKRRGQTLVVLMHSLSIVATVSLFFAFCANPFAWPLLLIYLLHVLSSKAATDGTLKYRSEWLRKSYIWHFFADYYPARLHKTHELPATRKYIFGYHPHGIISHGAWAAFATDALGFSEKFPGITNSLLTLDSNFRIPFYREYILSMGVRSVSKESIVNILNKGGSNGEGMGRGVTVVVGGARESLEAQPGMMRLILSERKGFIKLAVRCGADLVPVLAFGENDLYDQLQPQEHPFMHQIQMFILKVWKFTLPFLHGRGIFNYDVGLMPYRRPLNIVVGAPIKVRQSSSVNLEEINRLHGLYVAELEKLWDTYKDDFAPDRKQELQILP
;
A
#
# COMPACT_ATOMS: atom_id res chain seq x y z
N MET A 1 68.01 33.43 -43.53
CA MET A 1 68.19 34.87 -43.37
C MET A 1 67.15 35.36 -42.44
N ALA A 2 67.46 35.56 -41.25
CA ALA A 2 67.72 36.84 -40.56
C ALA A 2 66.38 37.49 -40.20
N THR A 3 66.06 37.86 -39.08
CA THR A 3 66.54 38.22 -37.75
C THR A 3 65.41 38.77 -36.97
N GLN A 4 65.23 38.32 -35.70
CA GLN A 4 65.21 39.11 -34.49
C GLN A 4 64.45 40.48 -34.53
N ALA A 5 63.58 40.80 -33.63
CA ALA A 5 63.95 41.22 -32.25
C ALA A 5 62.69 41.55 -31.45
N ASP A 6 62.85 41.27 -30.15
CA ASP A 6 62.52 42.06 -28.97
C ASP A 6 61.07 42.59 -28.81
N GLY A 7 60.35 42.32 -27.76
CA GLY A 7 60.72 42.31 -26.38
C GLY A 7 59.70 43.13 -25.58
N LYS A 8 59.25 42.57 -24.45
CA LYS A 8 58.65 43.22 -23.27
C LYS A 8 57.11 43.31 -23.18
N PRO A 9 56.62 43.11 -21.98
CA PRO A 9 55.22 42.90 -21.65
C PRO A 9 54.50 44.17 -21.28
N ILE A 10 53.18 44.23 -21.52
CA ILE A 10 52.31 45.31 -21.13
C ILE A 10 51.27 44.80 -20.11
N PRO A 11 50.90 45.65 -19.13
CA PRO A 11 50.30 45.24 -17.88
C PRO A 11 48.81 45.08 -17.92
N THR A 12 48.33 44.29 -16.97
CA THR A 12 47.01 44.05 -16.43
C THR A 12 46.10 45.27 -16.30
N SER A 13 44.78 44.95 -16.36
CA SER A 13 43.66 45.58 -15.71
C SER A 13 42.87 46.60 -16.52
N ILE A 14 41.71 46.14 -16.98
CA ILE A 14 40.48 46.96 -16.98
C ILE A 14 39.31 46.11 -16.44
N ALA A 15 38.94 46.42 -15.20
CA ALA A 15 37.78 45.94 -14.56
C ALA A 15 36.51 46.62 -15.15
N SER A 16 35.69 45.86 -15.82
CA SER A 16 34.34 46.29 -16.25
C SER A 16 33.38 46.07 -15.10
N LYS A 17 32.99 47.12 -14.41
CA LYS A 17 31.85 47.18 -13.49
C LYS A 17 30.55 46.99 -14.27
N ARG A 18 29.82 45.89 -13.98
CA ARG A 18 28.39 45.79 -14.29
C ARG A 18 27.57 46.33 -13.10
N PRO A 19 26.44 47.02 -13.34
CA PRO A 19 25.62 47.60 -12.26
C PRO A 19 24.87 46.51 -11.53
N GLY A 20 24.81 46.59 -10.21
CA GLY A 20 24.10 45.67 -9.33
C GLY A 20 22.60 45.76 -9.52
N SER A 21 21.99 44.61 -9.78
CA SER A 21 20.57 44.40 -9.53
C SER A 21 20.42 44.03 -8.04
N GLN A 22 19.80 44.90 -7.29
CA GLN A 22 19.29 44.59 -5.96
C GLN A 22 18.20 43.49 -6.14
N MET A 23 18.54 42.26 -5.82
CA MET A 23 17.57 41.22 -5.55
C MET A 23 17.04 41.41 -4.14
N ALA A 24 15.73 41.58 -4.06
CA ALA A 24 14.97 41.66 -2.83
C ALA A 24 15.28 40.45 -1.93
N ASP A 25 15.49 40.75 -0.68
CA ASP A 25 15.64 39.82 0.44
C ASP A 25 14.40 38.92 0.53
N SER A 26 14.45 37.73 -0.11
CA SER A 26 13.43 36.72 0.07
C SER A 26 13.66 36.09 1.45
N GLN A 27 12.75 36.38 2.36
CA GLN A 27 12.64 35.83 3.68
C GLN A 27 12.93 34.29 3.65
N ARG A 28 14.06 33.89 4.20
CA ARG A 28 14.36 32.52 4.55
C ARG A 28 13.32 32.05 5.55
N ILE A 29 12.46 31.13 5.15
CA ILE A 29 11.60 30.39 6.06
C ILE A 29 12.52 29.63 7.03
N PRO A 30 12.41 29.82 8.35
CA PRO A 30 13.27 29.14 9.31
C PRO A 30 13.10 27.63 9.18
N GLU A 31 14.22 26.90 9.04
CA GLU A 31 14.26 25.44 9.18
C GLU A 31 13.66 25.08 10.53
N ARG A 32 12.46 24.50 10.53
CA ARG A 32 11.87 23.93 11.74
C ARG A 32 12.66 22.68 12.12
N THR A 33 13.57 22.83 13.05
CA THR A 33 14.16 21.71 13.78
C THR A 33 13.06 21.06 14.62
N TRP A 34 12.65 19.88 14.19
CA TRP A 34 11.77 19.03 15.01
C TRP A 34 12.60 18.41 16.14
N PRO A 35 12.05 18.28 17.36
CA PRO A 35 12.72 17.54 18.42
C PRO A 35 13.02 16.12 17.92
N ARG A 36 14.25 15.64 18.13
CA ARG A 36 14.61 14.24 18.00
C ARG A 36 13.91 13.49 19.13
N GLU A 37 12.75 12.95 18.84
CA GLU A 37 12.23 11.84 19.63
C GLU A 37 12.66 10.54 18.96
N ASP A 38 13.62 9.88 19.58
CA ASP A 38 14.06 8.53 19.27
C ASP A 38 12.94 7.58 19.64
N SER A 39 11.99 7.35 18.74
CA SER A 39 11.11 6.20 18.83
C SER A 39 10.53 5.88 17.45
N TYR A 40 10.86 4.70 17.00
CA TYR A 40 10.16 4.04 15.90
C TYR A 40 8.69 3.86 16.31
N VAL A 41 7.86 4.82 15.95
CA VAL A 41 6.42 4.71 16.19
C VAL A 41 5.87 3.75 15.14
N ASN A 42 5.67 2.50 15.56
CA ASN A 42 4.89 1.54 14.79
C ASN A 42 3.48 2.12 14.59
N ILE A 43 2.84 1.87 13.44
CA ILE A 43 1.46 2.29 13.20
C ILE A 43 0.54 1.80 14.33
N ASP A 44 0.87 0.67 14.96
CA ASP A 44 0.18 0.09 16.11
C ASP A 44 0.29 0.92 17.41
N GLU A 45 1.36 1.71 17.60
CA GLU A 45 1.52 2.60 18.76
C GLU A 45 0.72 3.90 18.65
N ILE A 46 0.30 4.27 17.45
CA ILE A 46 -0.57 5.45 17.24
C ILE A 46 -2.01 5.17 17.68
N SER A 47 -2.38 3.89 17.85
CA SER A 47 -3.72 3.41 18.18
C SER A 47 -3.93 3.04 19.65
N SER A 48 -2.93 3.18 20.51
CA SER A 48 -3.10 2.92 21.95
C SER A 48 -4.03 3.98 22.55
N PRO A 49 -5.06 3.60 23.34
CA PRO A 49 -5.87 4.55 24.05
C PRO A 49 -4.96 5.35 25.01
N VAL A 50 -5.14 6.65 25.04
CA VAL A 50 -4.56 7.52 26.07
C VAL A 50 -5.14 7.04 27.38
N VAL A 51 -4.34 6.31 28.14
CA VAL A 51 -4.63 6.03 29.56
C VAL A 51 -4.50 7.37 30.27
N ASP A 52 -5.64 7.97 30.56
CA ASP A 52 -5.78 9.15 31.40
C ASP A 52 -5.22 8.78 32.79
N ARG A 53 -3.96 9.12 33.05
CA ARG A 53 -3.38 9.05 34.39
C ARG A 53 -4.00 10.17 35.18
N ARG A 54 -5.12 9.90 35.84
CA ARG A 54 -5.59 10.74 36.93
C ARG A 54 -4.63 10.59 38.08
N ASP A 55 -4.07 11.70 38.53
CA ASP A 55 -3.38 11.78 39.82
C ASP A 55 -4.35 11.41 40.97
N PRO A 56 -3.92 10.65 41.96
CA PRO A 56 -4.75 10.24 43.10
C PRO A 56 -4.77 11.35 44.17
N ALA A 57 -5.41 12.48 43.92
CA ALA A 57 -5.67 13.49 44.94
C ALA A 57 -6.86 14.38 44.49
N ASP A 58 -8.09 13.84 44.53
CA ASP A 58 -9.31 14.63 44.72
C ASP A 58 -10.52 13.69 44.90
N ASP A 59 -10.50 12.97 46.04
CA ASP A 59 -11.69 12.33 46.57
C ASP A 59 -12.34 13.33 47.55
N GLN A 60 -13.30 14.12 47.06
CA GLN A 60 -14.32 14.72 47.94
C GLN A 60 -15.71 14.51 47.31
N PRO A 61 -16.68 14.01 48.11
CA PRO A 61 -18.01 13.67 47.62
C PRO A 61 -18.89 14.91 47.52
N LEU A 62 -19.51 15.10 46.36
CA LEU A 62 -20.55 16.12 46.15
C LEU A 62 -21.89 15.68 46.75
N PRO A 63 -22.70 16.62 47.25
CA PRO A 63 -23.91 16.32 48.04
C PRO A 63 -25.09 15.88 47.14
N LYS A 64 -25.87 14.98 47.71
CA LYS A 64 -27.14 14.45 47.18
C LYS A 64 -28.19 15.58 47.15
N VAL A 65 -28.80 15.80 46.00
CA VAL A 65 -30.09 16.52 45.91
C VAL A 65 -31.17 15.54 45.47
N ASN A 66 -32.13 15.37 46.36
CA ASN A 66 -33.37 14.61 46.14
C ASN A 66 -34.42 15.37 45.31
N GLY A 67 -35.10 14.62 44.45
CA GLY A 67 -36.54 14.79 44.21
C GLY A 67 -36.94 15.67 43.01
N LEU A 68 -37.57 15.08 42.03
CA LEU A 68 -38.99 15.19 41.75
C LEU A 68 -39.28 14.63 40.33
N THR A 69 -40.24 13.75 40.32
CA THR A 69 -41.00 13.23 39.17
C THR A 69 -41.79 14.31 38.48
N GLU A 70 -41.82 14.35 37.15
CA GLU A 70 -43.08 14.57 36.45
C GLU A 70 -42.99 14.19 34.96
N LYS A 71 -44.06 13.52 34.53
CA LYS A 71 -44.37 13.10 33.17
C LYS A 71 -44.76 14.34 32.34
N GLY A 72 -44.28 14.46 31.11
CA GLY A 72 -44.79 15.42 30.13
C GLY A 72 -44.70 14.84 28.73
N HIS A 73 -45.86 14.35 28.25
CA HIS A 73 -46.16 14.08 26.85
C HIS A 73 -46.08 15.40 26.08
N VAL A 74 -45.36 15.46 24.97
CA VAL A 74 -45.50 16.54 23.99
C VAL A 74 -45.68 15.89 22.61
N GLU A 75 -46.91 16.08 22.10
CA GLU A 75 -47.30 15.84 20.70
C GLU A 75 -46.57 16.82 19.79
N PHE A 76 -46.00 16.32 18.70
CA PHE A 76 -45.53 17.13 17.58
C PHE A 76 -46.60 17.15 16.49
N SER A 77 -47.16 18.34 16.27
CA SER A 77 -48.01 18.66 15.14
C SER A 77 -47.21 18.91 13.87
N ASP A 78 -47.76 18.42 12.77
CA ASP A 78 -47.33 18.64 11.39
C ASP A 78 -47.22 20.13 11.05
N GLY A 79 -46.08 20.49 10.42
CA GLY A 79 -45.89 21.76 9.75
C GLY A 79 -45.11 21.54 8.45
N GLN A 80 -45.87 21.44 7.35
CA GLN A 80 -45.34 21.46 5.98
C GLN A 80 -44.61 22.79 5.70
N ALA A 81 -43.39 22.69 5.14
CA ALA A 81 -42.84 23.73 4.28
C ALA A 81 -42.08 23.06 3.12
N GLN A 82 -42.74 23.09 1.98
CA GLN A 82 -42.19 22.85 0.66
C GLN A 82 -41.12 23.88 0.35
N GLY A 83 -39.99 23.46 -0.20
CA GLY A 83 -38.96 24.28 -0.78
C GLY A 83 -38.22 23.47 -1.83
N ASP A 84 -38.82 23.40 -3.02
CA ASP A 84 -38.24 22.80 -4.24
C ASP A 84 -37.00 23.59 -4.67
N VAL A 85 -35.83 22.91 -4.75
CA VAL A 85 -34.70 23.36 -5.55
C VAL A 85 -34.51 22.37 -6.68
N ALA A 86 -35.02 22.74 -7.85
CA ALA A 86 -34.91 22.03 -9.09
C ALA A 86 -33.47 22.08 -9.63
N TYR A 87 -32.93 20.93 -10.01
CA TYR A 87 -31.79 20.80 -10.92
C TYR A 87 -32.31 20.75 -12.35
N PRO A 88 -31.74 21.51 -13.31
CA PRO A 88 -32.20 21.45 -14.69
C PRO A 88 -31.67 20.20 -15.39
N SER A 89 -32.59 19.40 -15.88
CA SER A 89 -32.38 18.41 -16.91
C SER A 89 -32.31 19.11 -18.27
N VAL A 90 -31.17 18.99 -18.95
CA VAL A 90 -31.09 19.36 -20.36
C VAL A 90 -31.02 18.07 -21.18
N LEU A 91 -32.18 17.68 -21.66
CA LEU A 91 -32.37 16.88 -22.87
C LEU A 91 -32.70 17.88 -23.96
N ASP A 92 -31.85 18.02 -24.94
CA ASP A 92 -32.32 18.42 -26.28
C ASP A 92 -31.50 17.75 -27.38
N SER A 93 -32.27 17.18 -28.25
CA SER A 93 -31.95 16.39 -29.41
C SER A 93 -31.60 17.27 -30.64
N ASN A 94 -30.83 16.67 -31.55
CA ASN A 94 -30.65 16.98 -32.97
C ASN A 94 -29.64 18.04 -33.35
N LEU A 95 -28.50 17.55 -33.85
CA LEU A 95 -27.92 18.09 -35.08
C LEU A 95 -27.10 17.00 -35.79
N HIS A 96 -27.61 16.57 -36.94
CA HIS A 96 -26.88 15.81 -37.94
C HIS A 96 -25.76 16.69 -38.49
N SER A 97 -24.56 16.14 -38.56
CA SER A 97 -23.58 16.44 -39.61
C SER A 97 -22.65 15.25 -39.79
N ASP A 98 -22.71 14.68 -41.00
CA ASP A 98 -21.78 13.71 -41.54
C ASP A 98 -20.33 14.20 -41.38
N ASP A 99 -19.48 13.42 -40.77
CA ASP A 99 -18.06 13.31 -41.07
C ASP A 99 -17.61 11.90 -40.73
N SER A 100 -17.46 11.11 -41.78
CA SER A 100 -16.87 9.78 -41.80
C SER A 100 -15.38 9.87 -41.48
N PHE A 101 -14.99 9.69 -40.21
CA PHE A 101 -13.67 9.23 -39.85
C PHE A 101 -13.77 7.73 -39.55
N GLU A 102 -13.20 6.92 -40.45
CA GLU A 102 -12.90 5.53 -40.21
C GLU A 102 -12.02 5.44 -38.95
N HIS A 103 -12.62 5.11 -37.80
CA HIS A 103 -11.89 4.54 -36.71
C HIS A 103 -11.50 3.11 -37.14
N GLN A 104 -10.23 2.96 -37.44
CA GLN A 104 -9.57 1.67 -37.38
C GLN A 104 -9.62 1.26 -35.90
N ASP A 105 -10.61 0.45 -35.54
CA ASP A 105 -10.65 -0.32 -34.30
C ASP A 105 -9.47 -1.30 -34.39
N ASP A 106 -8.33 -0.94 -33.82
CA ASP A 106 -7.31 -1.90 -33.45
C ASP A 106 -7.95 -2.79 -32.38
N ASP A 107 -8.58 -3.85 -32.86
CA ASP A 107 -9.12 -4.94 -32.10
C ASP A 107 -7.96 -5.74 -31.45
N ASP A 108 -7.34 -5.15 -30.43
CA ASP A 108 -6.57 -5.86 -29.41
C ASP A 108 -7.52 -6.62 -28.47
N SER A 109 -8.50 -7.32 -29.08
CA SER A 109 -9.22 -8.40 -28.41
C SER A 109 -8.20 -9.49 -28.12
N TYR A 110 -7.66 -9.49 -26.88
CA TYR A 110 -7.14 -10.71 -26.28
C TYR A 110 -8.21 -11.77 -26.51
N PRO A 111 -7.87 -12.96 -27.06
CA PRO A 111 -8.86 -13.98 -27.29
C PRO A 111 -9.62 -14.19 -25.98
N GLU A 112 -10.93 -13.95 -25.99
CA GLU A 112 -11.84 -14.42 -24.98
C GLU A 112 -11.62 -15.92 -24.87
N LEU A 113 -10.73 -16.32 -23.98
CA LEU A 113 -10.68 -17.69 -23.50
C LEU A 113 -12.02 -17.88 -22.81
N ASP A 114 -12.89 -18.65 -23.44
CA ASP A 114 -14.19 -19.03 -22.92
C ASP A 114 -14.14 -19.09 -21.40
N GLU A 115 -14.97 -18.31 -20.72
CA GLU A 115 -14.99 -18.24 -19.24
C GLU A 115 -15.11 -19.65 -18.64
N MET A 116 -15.81 -20.57 -19.32
CA MET A 116 -15.87 -22.00 -19.01
C MET A 116 -14.50 -22.69 -19.08
N GLY A 117 -13.64 -22.34 -20.03
CA GLY A 117 -12.30 -22.95 -20.16
C GLY A 117 -11.33 -22.48 -19.07
N MET A 118 -11.47 -21.25 -18.56
CA MET A 118 -10.62 -20.77 -17.46
C MET A 118 -11.06 -21.34 -16.10
N GLU A 119 -12.34 -21.53 -15.87
CA GLU A 119 -12.86 -22.09 -14.62
C GLU A 119 -12.47 -23.57 -14.46
N GLU A 120 -12.54 -24.35 -15.53
CA GLU A 120 -12.15 -25.76 -15.53
C GLU A 120 -10.64 -25.98 -15.38
N ILE A 121 -9.83 -25.05 -15.93
CA ILE A 121 -8.37 -25.10 -15.82
C ILE A 121 -7.88 -24.73 -14.41
N HIS A 122 -8.66 -23.97 -13.62
CA HIS A 122 -8.26 -23.50 -12.30
C HIS A 122 -8.77 -24.37 -11.15
N ARG A 123 -9.77 -25.21 -11.38
CA ARG A 123 -10.23 -26.14 -10.34
C ARG A 123 -9.20 -27.24 -10.15
N PRO A 124 -8.70 -27.43 -8.92
CA PRO A 124 -7.90 -28.63 -8.64
C PRO A 124 -8.76 -29.86 -8.87
N PRO A 125 -8.18 -30.94 -9.35
CA PRO A 125 -8.93 -32.20 -9.54
C PRO A 125 -9.67 -32.59 -8.25
N PRO A 126 -10.85 -33.21 -8.31
CA PRO A 126 -11.63 -33.55 -7.14
C PRO A 126 -10.80 -34.40 -6.17
N ARG A 127 -11.01 -34.20 -4.84
CA ARG A 127 -10.34 -35.01 -3.81
C ARG A 127 -10.67 -36.47 -4.01
N LYS A 128 -9.66 -37.32 -3.92
CA LYS A 128 -9.87 -38.78 -3.92
C LYS A 128 -10.65 -39.16 -2.65
N PRO A 129 -11.57 -40.11 -2.73
CA PRO A 129 -12.35 -40.56 -1.56
C PRO A 129 -11.50 -40.97 -0.35
N ASN A 130 -10.28 -41.43 -0.58
CA ASN A 130 -9.35 -41.92 0.45
C ASN A 130 -8.36 -40.87 0.97
N GLY A 131 -8.57 -39.55 0.74
CA GLY A 131 -7.78 -38.50 1.35
C GLY A 131 -6.31 -38.37 0.88
N GLY A 132 -5.93 -39.04 -0.22
CA GLY A 132 -4.56 -38.98 -0.76
C GLY A 132 -4.20 -37.62 -1.37
N ILE A 133 -2.89 -37.25 -1.35
CA ILE A 133 -2.35 -36.03 -1.94
C ILE A 133 -2.61 -36.02 -3.45
N ARG A 134 -3.18 -34.94 -3.98
CA ARG A 134 -3.38 -34.74 -5.41
C ARG A 134 -2.11 -34.18 -6.04
N TRP A 135 -1.45 -35.01 -6.84
CA TRP A 135 -0.23 -34.62 -7.53
C TRP A 135 -0.53 -33.91 -8.84
N ALA A 136 0.31 -32.92 -9.15
CA ALA A 136 0.25 -32.21 -10.43
C ALA A 136 0.64 -33.16 -11.59
N PRO A 137 -0.05 -33.11 -12.74
CA PRO A 137 0.32 -33.89 -13.91
C PRO A 137 1.67 -33.46 -14.48
N TRP A 138 2.37 -34.38 -15.16
CA TRP A 138 3.67 -34.07 -15.78
C TRP A 138 3.56 -33.15 -17.00
N ASN A 139 2.43 -33.10 -17.66
CA ASN A 139 2.18 -32.35 -18.90
C ASN A 139 1.69 -30.91 -18.65
N VAL A 140 2.06 -30.29 -17.50
CA VAL A 140 1.72 -28.88 -17.21
C VAL A 140 2.37 -27.94 -18.23
N PRO A 141 1.61 -27.00 -18.85
CA PRO A 141 2.15 -26.01 -19.79
C PRO A 141 3.31 -25.20 -19.22
N PHE A 142 4.28 -24.84 -20.07
CA PHE A 142 5.45 -24.05 -19.66
C PHE A 142 5.08 -22.72 -19.02
N LYS A 143 4.05 -22.02 -19.51
CA LYS A 143 3.55 -20.77 -18.91
C LYS A 143 3.21 -20.98 -17.43
N ARG A 144 2.48 -22.05 -17.09
CA ARG A 144 2.11 -22.36 -15.69
C ARG A 144 3.31 -22.75 -14.81
N ARG A 145 4.31 -23.42 -15.39
CA ARG A 145 5.57 -23.70 -14.67
C ARG A 145 6.32 -22.41 -14.38
N GLY A 146 6.41 -21.49 -15.36
CA GLY A 146 6.99 -20.17 -15.21
C GLY A 146 6.30 -19.34 -14.12
N GLN A 147 4.96 -19.31 -14.13
CA GLN A 147 4.16 -18.66 -13.10
C GLN A 147 4.47 -19.22 -11.69
N THR A 148 4.50 -20.53 -11.54
CA THR A 148 4.82 -21.18 -10.26
C THR A 148 6.24 -20.85 -9.82
N LEU A 149 7.22 -20.85 -10.74
CA LEU A 149 8.61 -20.51 -10.46
C LEU A 149 8.77 -19.07 -9.98
N VAL A 150 8.12 -18.10 -10.63
CA VAL A 150 8.23 -16.69 -10.27
C VAL A 150 7.63 -16.43 -8.89
N VAL A 151 6.47 -17.00 -8.58
CA VAL A 151 5.85 -16.87 -7.25
C VAL A 151 6.73 -17.55 -6.19
N LEU A 152 7.30 -18.72 -6.48
CA LEU A 152 8.23 -19.40 -5.58
C LEU A 152 9.48 -18.57 -5.32
N MET A 153 10.09 -18.01 -6.37
CA MET A 153 11.28 -17.14 -6.24
C MET A 153 10.97 -15.90 -5.40
N HIS A 154 9.81 -15.26 -5.62
CA HIS A 154 9.39 -14.13 -4.81
C HIS A 154 9.16 -14.53 -3.35
N SER A 155 8.43 -15.61 -3.09
CA SER A 155 8.15 -16.09 -1.72
C SER A 155 9.40 -16.51 -0.96
N LEU A 156 10.38 -17.07 -1.65
CA LEU A 156 11.67 -17.47 -1.07
C LEU A 156 12.73 -16.37 -1.09
N SER A 157 12.42 -15.16 -1.59
CA SER A 157 13.41 -14.10 -1.79
C SER A 157 14.16 -13.71 -0.50
N ILE A 158 13.48 -13.66 0.65
CA ILE A 158 14.11 -13.40 1.94
C ILE A 158 15.07 -14.54 2.31
N VAL A 159 14.60 -15.80 2.23
CA VAL A 159 15.42 -16.96 2.58
C VAL A 159 16.63 -17.07 1.65
N ALA A 160 16.43 -16.87 0.35
CA ALA A 160 17.51 -16.94 -0.64
C ALA A 160 18.57 -15.85 -0.40
N THR A 161 18.15 -14.60 -0.14
CA THR A 161 19.08 -13.49 0.10
C THR A 161 19.83 -13.63 1.41
N VAL A 162 19.17 -14.10 2.49
CA VAL A 162 19.82 -14.40 3.76
C VAL A 162 20.80 -15.56 3.63
N SER A 163 20.43 -16.64 2.92
CA SER A 163 21.33 -17.77 2.65
C SER A 163 22.54 -17.34 1.84
N LEU A 164 22.32 -16.49 0.82
CA LEU A 164 23.41 -15.91 0.03
C LEU A 164 24.35 -15.06 0.89
N PHE A 165 23.81 -14.24 1.79
CA PHE A 165 24.62 -13.46 2.73
C PHE A 165 25.52 -14.35 3.60
N PHE A 166 24.99 -15.43 4.17
CA PHE A 166 25.78 -16.37 4.97
C PHE A 166 26.79 -17.15 4.12
N ALA A 167 26.48 -17.47 2.87
CA ALA A 167 27.44 -18.06 1.95
C ALA A 167 28.65 -17.12 1.69
N PHE A 168 28.41 -15.82 1.53
CA PHE A 168 29.49 -14.83 1.46
C PHE A 168 30.25 -14.71 2.79
N CYS A 169 29.59 -14.77 3.94
CA CYS A 169 30.26 -14.79 5.25
C CYS A 169 31.17 -16.00 5.44
N ALA A 170 30.82 -17.15 4.88
CA ALA A 170 31.63 -18.37 4.93
C ALA A 170 32.92 -18.28 4.07
N ASN A 171 33.01 -17.30 3.16
CA ASN A 171 34.17 -17.10 2.29
C ASN A 171 35.02 -15.91 2.79
N PRO A 172 36.24 -16.15 3.38
CA PRO A 172 37.08 -15.07 3.89
C PRO A 172 37.49 -14.03 2.83
N PHE A 173 37.60 -14.42 1.57
CA PHE A 173 37.92 -13.49 0.49
C PHE A 173 36.80 -12.46 0.23
N ALA A 174 35.57 -12.74 0.62
CA ALA A 174 34.45 -11.82 0.49
C ALA A 174 34.37 -10.80 1.65
N TRP A 175 35.04 -10.99 2.78
CA TRP A 175 34.94 -10.16 3.97
C TRP A 175 35.22 -8.67 3.75
N PRO A 176 36.23 -8.25 2.99
CA PRO A 176 36.45 -6.82 2.75
C PRO A 176 35.27 -6.16 2.04
N LEU A 177 34.69 -6.85 1.05
CA LEU A 177 33.50 -6.36 0.31
C LEU A 177 32.27 -6.37 1.19
N LEU A 178 32.09 -7.42 2.00
CA LEU A 178 30.99 -7.49 2.95
C LEU A 178 31.07 -6.38 4.00
N LEU A 179 32.23 -6.05 4.50
CA LEU A 179 32.42 -4.98 5.47
C LEU A 179 31.98 -3.63 4.87
N ILE A 180 32.45 -3.31 3.66
CA ILE A 180 32.07 -2.08 2.94
C ILE A 180 30.55 -2.06 2.70
N TYR A 181 29.99 -3.19 2.28
CA TYR A 181 28.54 -3.33 2.05
C TYR A 181 27.73 -3.13 3.33
N LEU A 182 28.14 -3.74 4.46
CA LEU A 182 27.45 -3.59 5.74
C LEU A 182 27.51 -2.15 6.26
N LEU A 183 28.66 -1.49 6.14
CA LEU A 183 28.81 -0.07 6.47
C LEU A 183 27.87 0.79 5.62
N HIS A 184 27.75 0.49 4.32
CA HIS A 184 26.76 1.14 3.44
C HIS A 184 25.32 0.88 3.91
N VAL A 185 24.96 -0.36 4.23
CA VAL A 185 23.61 -0.71 4.72
C VAL A 185 23.27 0.05 5.99
N LEU A 186 24.20 0.08 6.95
CA LEU A 186 23.99 0.75 8.26
C LEU A 186 23.89 2.29 8.15
N SER A 187 24.62 2.90 7.21
CA SER A 187 24.62 4.36 7.01
C SER A 187 23.50 4.86 6.09
N SER A 188 22.89 3.99 5.31
CA SER A 188 21.96 4.36 4.25
C SER A 188 20.55 4.65 4.78
N LYS A 189 20.04 5.83 4.46
CA LYS A 189 18.65 6.25 4.73
C LYS A 189 17.69 6.04 3.55
N ALA A 190 18.08 5.24 2.55
CA ALA A 190 17.32 5.07 1.30
C ALA A 190 15.88 4.59 1.49
N ALA A 191 15.58 3.88 2.59
CA ALA A 191 14.22 3.44 2.90
C ALA A 191 13.29 4.56 3.36
N THR A 192 13.85 5.69 3.89
CA THR A 192 13.09 6.73 4.56
C THR A 192 13.32 8.14 4.00
N ASP A 193 14.32 8.34 3.13
CA ASP A 193 14.74 9.67 2.64
C ASP A 193 13.75 10.34 1.65
N GLY A 194 12.84 9.57 1.07
CA GLY A 194 11.85 10.03 0.09
C GLY A 194 12.38 10.30 -1.32
N THR A 195 13.69 10.09 -1.58
CA THR A 195 14.31 10.40 -2.89
C THR A 195 13.96 9.39 -3.98
N LEU A 196 13.55 8.17 -3.60
CA LEU A 196 13.27 7.04 -4.49
C LEU A 196 14.44 6.67 -5.42
N LYS A 197 15.69 7.03 -5.07
CA LYS A 197 16.91 6.90 -5.88
C LYS A 197 17.14 5.49 -6.42
N TYR A 198 16.82 4.45 -5.64
CA TYR A 198 17.06 3.04 -6.02
C TYR A 198 15.91 2.39 -6.78
N ARG A 199 14.80 3.12 -6.98
CA ARG A 199 13.64 2.61 -7.72
C ARG A 199 14.00 2.41 -9.18
N SER A 200 13.79 1.22 -9.71
CA SER A 200 14.07 0.85 -11.09
C SER A 200 12.78 0.57 -11.85
N GLU A 201 12.39 1.47 -12.73
CA GLU A 201 11.19 1.26 -13.58
C GLU A 201 11.38 0.09 -14.54
N TRP A 202 12.61 -0.16 -15.02
CA TRP A 202 12.92 -1.32 -15.85
C TRP A 202 12.62 -2.64 -15.12
N LEU A 203 13.02 -2.75 -13.84
CA LEU A 203 12.74 -3.96 -13.04
C LEU A 203 11.26 -4.10 -12.72
N ARG A 204 10.58 -3.00 -12.38
CA ARG A 204 9.15 -2.99 -12.05
C ARG A 204 8.26 -3.35 -13.25
N LYS A 205 8.65 -2.92 -14.46
CA LYS A 205 7.97 -3.20 -15.73
C LYS A 205 8.44 -4.50 -16.39
N SER A 206 9.33 -5.26 -15.75
CA SER A 206 9.82 -6.51 -16.31
C SER A 206 8.69 -7.50 -16.54
N TYR A 207 8.69 -8.16 -17.70
CA TYR A 207 7.70 -9.16 -18.10
C TYR A 207 7.56 -10.33 -17.10
N ILE A 208 8.59 -10.59 -16.30
CA ILE A 208 8.53 -11.62 -15.25
C ILE A 208 7.38 -11.40 -14.26
N TRP A 209 6.98 -10.15 -14.03
CA TRP A 209 5.88 -9.82 -13.12
C TRP A 209 4.50 -10.14 -13.70
N HIS A 210 4.36 -10.24 -15.02
CA HIS A 210 3.13 -10.77 -15.63
C HIS A 210 2.94 -12.24 -15.28
N PHE A 211 4.02 -13.05 -15.22
CA PHE A 211 3.90 -14.42 -14.70
C PHE A 211 3.43 -14.47 -13.25
N PHE A 212 3.88 -13.49 -12.43
CA PHE A 212 3.43 -13.36 -11.04
C PHE A 212 1.94 -13.00 -11.00
N ALA A 213 1.52 -11.99 -11.71
CA ALA A 213 0.13 -11.52 -11.78
C ALA A 213 -0.81 -12.59 -12.34
N ASP A 214 -0.43 -13.24 -13.45
CA ASP A 214 -1.20 -14.30 -14.09
C ASP A 214 -1.33 -15.57 -13.23
N TYR A 215 -0.41 -15.77 -12.26
CA TYR A 215 -0.54 -16.89 -11.32
C TYR A 215 -1.84 -16.79 -10.50
N TYR A 216 -2.25 -15.56 -10.16
CA TYR A 216 -3.42 -15.24 -9.35
C TYR A 216 -4.62 -14.77 -10.19
N PRO A 217 -4.64 -14.82 -11.53
CA PRO A 217 -5.38 -13.95 -12.45
C PRO A 217 -5.71 -12.58 -11.84
N ALA A 218 -4.62 -11.84 -11.46
CA ALA A 218 -4.76 -10.56 -10.76
C ALA A 218 -5.20 -9.43 -11.70
N ARG A 219 -6.12 -8.58 -11.25
CA ARG A 219 -6.60 -7.41 -11.99
C ARG A 219 -6.65 -6.18 -11.09
N LEU A 220 -6.29 -5.02 -11.64
CA LEU A 220 -6.40 -3.72 -10.99
C LEU A 220 -7.55 -2.94 -11.62
N HIS A 221 -8.59 -2.65 -10.84
CA HIS A 221 -9.76 -1.92 -11.29
C HIS A 221 -9.67 -0.46 -10.84
N LYS A 222 -9.70 0.47 -11.81
CA LYS A 222 -9.76 1.90 -11.55
C LYS A 222 -11.23 2.33 -11.58
N THR A 223 -11.74 2.91 -10.48
CA THR A 223 -13.12 3.42 -10.43
C THR A 223 -13.20 4.94 -10.65
N HIS A 224 -12.13 5.67 -10.32
CA HIS A 224 -12.09 7.13 -10.40
C HIS A 224 -10.75 7.62 -10.94
N GLU A 225 -10.78 8.80 -11.55
CA GLU A 225 -9.57 9.50 -11.99
C GLU A 225 -8.85 10.14 -10.78
N LEU A 226 -7.54 10.01 -10.78
CA LEU A 226 -6.68 10.60 -9.76
C LEU A 226 -5.73 11.61 -10.42
N PRO A 227 -5.96 12.92 -10.27
CA PRO A 227 -5.11 13.93 -10.89
C PRO A 227 -3.70 13.93 -10.30
N ALA A 228 -2.67 13.99 -11.16
CA ALA A 228 -1.27 14.05 -10.76
C ALA A 228 -0.88 15.33 -10.01
N THR A 229 -1.80 16.30 -9.88
CA THR A 229 -1.65 17.53 -9.11
C THR A 229 -1.95 17.38 -7.62
N ARG A 230 -2.20 16.16 -7.16
CA ARG A 230 -2.49 15.84 -5.77
C ARG A 230 -1.48 14.82 -5.24
N LYS A 231 -1.46 14.62 -3.93
CA LYS A 231 -0.71 13.59 -3.20
C LYS A 231 -1.69 12.53 -2.72
N TYR A 232 -1.24 11.28 -2.58
CA TYR A 232 -2.16 10.19 -2.25
C TYR A 232 -1.62 9.27 -1.17
N ILE A 233 -2.51 8.81 -0.28
CA ILE A 233 -2.30 7.66 0.58
C ILE A 233 -3.34 6.62 0.18
N PHE A 234 -2.89 5.55 -0.48
CA PHE A 234 -3.68 4.38 -0.79
C PHE A 234 -3.70 3.47 0.44
N GLY A 235 -4.86 3.25 1.02
CA GLY A 235 -5.01 2.26 2.08
C GLY A 235 -5.49 0.95 1.51
N TYR A 236 -4.64 -0.07 1.54
CA TYR A 236 -4.91 -1.39 0.97
C TYR A 236 -5.50 -2.32 2.02
N HIS A 237 -6.57 -2.99 1.66
CA HIS A 237 -7.33 -3.95 2.48
C HIS A 237 -7.77 -5.15 1.65
N PRO A 238 -7.81 -6.38 2.25
CA PRO A 238 -7.22 -6.76 3.51
C PRO A 238 -5.70 -6.95 3.40
N HIS A 239 -5.02 -7.14 4.55
CA HIS A 239 -3.59 -7.49 4.57
C HIS A 239 -3.34 -8.88 3.94
N GLY A 240 -4.29 -9.82 4.07
CA GLY A 240 -4.01 -11.20 3.75
C GLY A 240 -2.85 -11.76 4.58
N ILE A 241 -2.25 -12.85 4.14
CA ILE A 241 -1.07 -13.41 4.82
C ILE A 241 0.22 -12.66 4.42
N ILE A 242 0.39 -12.35 3.13
CA ILE A 242 1.65 -11.78 2.58
C ILE A 242 1.40 -10.52 1.72
N SER A 243 0.15 -10.16 1.43
CA SER A 243 -0.25 -9.03 0.56
C SER A 243 0.25 -9.18 -0.88
N HIS A 244 0.02 -10.32 -1.50
CA HIS A 244 0.44 -10.60 -2.87
C HIS A 244 -0.19 -9.65 -3.89
N GLY A 245 -1.47 -9.28 -3.72
CA GLY A 245 -2.15 -8.32 -4.56
C GLY A 245 -1.55 -6.92 -4.44
N ALA A 246 -1.18 -6.48 -3.23
CA ALA A 246 -0.50 -5.21 -3.05
C ALA A 246 0.86 -5.19 -3.76
N TRP A 247 1.60 -6.30 -3.73
CA TRP A 247 2.85 -6.43 -4.48
C TRP A 247 2.61 -6.32 -6.00
N ALA A 248 1.67 -7.09 -6.54
CA ALA A 248 1.35 -7.08 -7.97
C ALA A 248 0.93 -5.70 -8.46
N ALA A 249 0.04 -5.01 -7.71
CA ALA A 249 -0.55 -3.74 -8.12
C ALA A 249 0.36 -2.52 -7.90
N PHE A 250 1.17 -2.50 -6.83
CA PHE A 250 1.84 -1.27 -6.39
C PHE A 250 3.37 -1.36 -6.33
N ALA A 251 3.95 -2.55 -6.11
CA ALA A 251 5.40 -2.74 -6.19
C ALA A 251 5.86 -3.01 -7.63
N THR A 252 5.05 -3.72 -8.42
CA THR A 252 5.29 -3.94 -9.86
C THR A 252 4.42 -3.03 -10.72
N ASP A 253 4.59 -3.09 -12.03
CA ASP A 253 3.69 -2.45 -12.99
C ASP A 253 2.93 -3.48 -13.86
N ALA A 254 2.91 -4.74 -13.42
CA ALA A 254 2.27 -5.83 -14.16
C ALA A 254 0.77 -5.65 -14.37
N LEU A 255 0.09 -4.91 -13.50
CA LEU A 255 -1.33 -4.60 -13.59
C LEU A 255 -1.61 -3.22 -14.19
N GLY A 256 -0.59 -2.57 -14.80
CA GLY A 256 -0.73 -1.30 -15.51
C GLY A 256 -1.02 -0.11 -14.60
N PHE A 257 -0.47 -0.07 -13.37
CA PHE A 257 -0.70 1.07 -12.47
C PHE A 257 -0.27 2.40 -13.09
N SER A 258 0.89 2.45 -13.75
CA SER A 258 1.41 3.68 -14.35
C SER A 258 0.57 4.17 -15.53
N GLU A 259 -0.11 3.28 -16.25
CA GLU A 259 -1.03 3.58 -17.34
C GLU A 259 -2.40 4.05 -16.82
N LYS A 260 -2.93 3.34 -15.81
CA LYS A 260 -4.23 3.66 -15.20
C LYS A 260 -4.21 4.97 -14.41
N PHE A 261 -3.07 5.34 -13.82
CA PHE A 261 -2.89 6.54 -13.01
C PHE A 261 -1.68 7.36 -13.49
N PRO A 262 -1.77 7.97 -14.68
CA PRO A 262 -0.65 8.67 -15.29
C PRO A 262 -0.16 9.83 -14.41
N GLY A 263 1.17 9.98 -14.34
CA GLY A 263 1.82 11.02 -13.54
C GLY A 263 1.87 10.76 -12.03
N ILE A 264 1.32 9.64 -11.55
CA ILE A 264 1.40 9.26 -10.13
C ILE A 264 2.54 8.26 -9.92
N THR A 265 3.50 8.64 -9.08
CA THR A 265 4.57 7.76 -8.63
C THR A 265 4.22 7.22 -7.24
N ASN A 266 3.76 5.97 -7.20
CA ASN A 266 3.38 5.31 -5.95
C ASN A 266 4.52 4.44 -5.39
N SER A 267 4.62 4.33 -4.06
CA SER A 267 5.53 3.44 -3.33
C SER A 267 4.74 2.54 -2.39
N LEU A 268 4.84 1.23 -2.57
CA LEU A 268 4.33 0.27 -1.58
C LEU A 268 5.18 0.36 -0.31
N LEU A 269 4.55 0.33 0.85
CA LEU A 269 5.24 0.41 2.13
C LEU A 269 5.30 -0.94 2.84
N THR A 270 6.42 -1.18 3.52
CA THR A 270 6.63 -2.39 4.32
C THR A 270 7.34 -2.06 5.63
N LEU A 271 7.48 -3.05 6.51
CA LEU A 271 8.17 -2.90 7.81
C LEU A 271 9.60 -2.42 7.63
N ASP A 272 10.04 -1.53 8.52
CA ASP A 272 11.41 -0.99 8.53
C ASP A 272 12.48 -2.08 8.67
N SER A 273 12.18 -3.15 9.44
CA SER A 273 13.06 -4.29 9.62
C SER A 273 13.48 -4.97 8.32
N ASN A 274 12.64 -4.95 7.29
CA ASN A 274 12.94 -5.56 5.98
C ASN A 274 14.11 -4.89 5.29
N PHE A 275 14.35 -3.59 5.56
CA PHE A 275 15.47 -2.84 5.01
C PHE A 275 16.80 -3.07 5.75
N ARG A 276 16.80 -3.88 6.81
CA ARG A 276 18.00 -4.32 7.54
C ARG A 276 18.47 -5.69 7.11
N ILE A 277 17.70 -6.40 6.28
CA ILE A 277 18.06 -7.72 5.76
C ILE A 277 19.01 -7.52 4.56
N PRO A 278 20.28 -7.99 4.65
CA PRO A 278 21.24 -7.85 3.58
C PRO A 278 20.75 -8.48 2.27
N PHE A 279 21.05 -7.86 1.14
CA PHE A 279 20.64 -8.21 -0.22
C PHE A 279 19.13 -8.15 -0.48
N TYR A 280 18.29 -8.51 0.50
CA TYR A 280 16.84 -8.36 0.38
C TYR A 280 16.44 -6.89 0.30
N ARG A 281 17.11 -6.02 1.09
CA ARG A 281 16.84 -4.58 1.05
C ARG A 281 17.06 -3.97 -0.35
N GLU A 282 18.11 -4.38 -1.06
CA GLU A 282 18.38 -3.87 -2.41
C GLU A 282 17.30 -4.29 -3.39
N TYR A 283 16.83 -5.53 -3.26
CA TYR A 283 15.71 -6.04 -4.05
C TYR A 283 14.45 -5.21 -3.84
N ILE A 284 14.00 -5.01 -2.60
CA ILE A 284 12.76 -4.26 -2.33
C ILE A 284 12.92 -2.75 -2.63
N LEU A 285 14.08 -2.14 -2.40
CA LEU A 285 14.36 -0.76 -2.78
C LEU A 285 14.29 -0.55 -4.30
N SER A 286 14.81 -1.51 -5.07
CA SER A 286 14.77 -1.45 -6.53
C SER A 286 13.34 -1.59 -7.08
N MET A 287 12.47 -2.30 -6.38
CA MET A 287 11.04 -2.37 -6.68
C MET A 287 10.26 -1.11 -6.24
N GLY A 288 10.94 -0.11 -5.67
CA GLY A 288 10.30 1.13 -5.22
C GLY A 288 9.59 1.01 -3.88
N VAL A 289 9.75 -0.11 -3.17
CA VAL A 289 9.20 -0.31 -1.82
C VAL A 289 9.95 0.56 -0.81
N ARG A 290 9.24 1.10 0.18
CA ARG A 290 9.79 2.01 1.21
C ARG A 290 9.29 1.61 2.59
N SER A 291 9.91 2.21 3.62
CA SER A 291 9.53 1.98 5.02
C SER A 291 8.14 2.56 5.31
N VAL A 292 7.35 1.85 6.11
CA VAL A 292 6.04 2.31 6.61
C VAL A 292 6.17 3.33 7.74
N SER A 293 7.41 3.71 8.12
CA SER A 293 7.64 4.69 9.18
C SER A 293 7.05 6.06 8.83
N LYS A 294 6.64 6.79 9.86
CA LYS A 294 6.11 8.16 9.73
C LYS A 294 7.08 9.08 8.96
N GLU A 295 8.40 8.98 9.24
CA GLU A 295 9.43 9.75 8.54
C GLU A 295 9.43 9.46 7.04
N SER A 296 9.38 8.18 6.66
CA SER A 296 9.35 7.77 5.25
C SER A 296 8.14 8.35 4.51
N ILE A 297 6.94 8.19 5.09
CA ILE A 297 5.69 8.67 4.49
C ILE A 297 5.74 10.19 4.28
N VAL A 298 6.14 10.93 5.31
CA VAL A 298 6.25 12.40 5.24
C VAL A 298 7.29 12.81 4.19
N ASN A 299 8.44 12.15 4.15
CA ASN A 299 9.50 12.45 3.18
C ASN A 299 9.06 12.15 1.75
N ILE A 300 8.38 11.02 1.49
CA ILE A 300 7.90 10.68 0.14
C ILE A 300 6.85 11.67 -0.34
N LEU A 301 5.91 12.04 0.53
CA LEU A 301 4.78 12.91 0.18
C LEU A 301 5.15 14.41 0.13
N ASN A 302 6.31 14.82 0.67
CA ASN A 302 6.72 16.22 0.69
C ASN A 302 8.02 16.50 -0.07
N LYS A 303 8.59 15.50 -0.77
CA LYS A 303 9.81 15.65 -1.56
C LYS A 303 9.63 15.08 -2.96
N GLY A 304 10.27 15.71 -3.93
CA GLY A 304 10.19 15.28 -5.33
C GLY A 304 8.80 15.51 -5.94
N GLY A 305 8.40 14.67 -6.92
CA GLY A 305 7.19 14.90 -7.69
C GLY A 305 7.37 16.04 -8.73
N SER A 306 6.29 16.44 -9.39
CA SER A 306 6.35 17.42 -10.48
C SER A 306 6.73 18.85 -10.02
N ASN A 307 6.42 19.19 -8.78
CA ASN A 307 6.71 20.51 -8.18
C ASN A 307 7.86 20.51 -7.18
N GLY A 308 8.54 19.37 -6.97
CA GLY A 308 9.57 19.24 -5.93
C GLY A 308 9.04 19.04 -4.50
N GLU A 309 7.73 19.26 -4.26
CA GLU A 309 7.07 19.22 -2.96
C GLU A 309 6.10 18.04 -2.79
N GLY A 310 6.22 17.02 -3.66
CA GLY A 310 5.47 15.77 -3.59
C GLY A 310 4.20 15.70 -4.44
N MET A 311 3.95 16.64 -5.37
CA MET A 311 2.82 16.52 -6.30
C MET A 311 3.00 15.30 -7.21
N GLY A 312 1.94 14.50 -7.37
CA GLY A 312 1.98 13.23 -8.06
C GLY A 312 2.66 12.09 -7.27
N ARG A 313 2.98 12.30 -5.97
CA ARG A 313 3.49 11.24 -5.11
C ARG A 313 2.34 10.48 -4.43
N GLY A 314 2.49 9.17 -4.38
CA GLY A 314 1.59 8.29 -3.64
C GLY A 314 2.36 7.29 -2.78
N VAL A 315 1.73 6.87 -1.70
CA VAL A 315 2.18 5.74 -0.88
C VAL A 315 1.05 4.76 -0.69
N THR A 316 1.33 3.46 -0.75
CA THR A 316 0.37 2.41 -0.43
C THR A 316 0.71 1.80 0.92
N VAL A 317 -0.21 1.93 1.86
CA VAL A 317 -0.13 1.36 3.21
C VAL A 317 -1.07 0.17 3.29
N VAL A 318 -0.58 -1.00 3.69
CA VAL A 318 -1.42 -2.15 4.05
C VAL A 318 -1.84 -1.95 5.50
N VAL A 319 -3.06 -1.42 5.70
CA VAL A 319 -3.47 -0.75 6.95
C VAL A 319 -3.59 -1.70 8.13
N GLY A 320 -4.15 -2.89 7.93
CA GLY A 320 -4.40 -3.89 9.00
C GLY A 320 -3.12 -4.39 9.68
N GLY A 321 -2.01 -4.40 8.91
CA GLY A 321 -0.70 -4.82 9.40
C GLY A 321 -0.65 -6.29 9.83
N ALA A 322 0.39 -6.63 10.61
CA ALA A 322 0.66 -8.00 11.03
C ALA A 322 -0.46 -8.64 11.87
N ARG A 323 -1.28 -7.84 12.57
CA ARG A 323 -2.41 -8.37 13.35
C ARG A 323 -3.51 -8.89 12.44
N GLU A 324 -3.82 -8.17 11.37
CA GLU A 324 -4.85 -8.57 10.40
C GLU A 324 -4.45 -9.84 9.64
N SER A 325 -3.16 -10.06 9.41
CA SER A 325 -2.70 -11.30 8.77
C SER A 325 -3.01 -12.56 9.58
N LEU A 326 -3.19 -12.44 10.90
CA LEU A 326 -3.62 -13.55 11.77
C LEU A 326 -5.13 -13.83 11.70
N GLU A 327 -5.91 -12.85 11.23
CA GLU A 327 -7.37 -12.96 11.04
C GLU A 327 -7.75 -13.36 9.59
N ALA A 328 -6.76 -13.44 8.69
CA ALA A 328 -6.98 -13.76 7.29
C ALA A 328 -7.52 -15.20 7.13
N GLN A 329 -8.75 -15.35 6.67
CA GLN A 329 -9.39 -16.63 6.44
C GLN A 329 -10.15 -16.62 5.11
N PRO A 330 -10.12 -17.73 4.35
CA PRO A 330 -10.85 -17.85 3.09
C PRO A 330 -12.35 -17.57 3.21
N GLY A 331 -12.86 -16.74 2.31
CA GLY A 331 -14.26 -16.33 2.25
C GLY A 331 -14.68 -15.34 3.33
N MET A 332 -13.73 -14.75 4.07
CA MET A 332 -14.01 -13.76 5.10
C MET A 332 -13.29 -12.43 4.81
N MET A 333 -14.01 -11.32 4.94
CA MET A 333 -13.48 -9.97 4.82
C MET A 333 -13.53 -9.28 6.17
N ARG A 334 -12.48 -9.48 6.98
CA ARG A 334 -12.32 -8.89 8.32
C ARG A 334 -11.18 -7.88 8.29
N LEU A 335 -11.46 -6.62 8.58
CA LEU A 335 -10.49 -5.54 8.51
C LEU A 335 -10.24 -4.98 9.91
N ILE A 336 -8.99 -4.97 10.35
CA ILE A 336 -8.58 -4.30 11.59
C ILE A 336 -8.35 -2.82 11.27
N LEU A 337 -9.39 -2.01 11.42
CA LEU A 337 -9.40 -0.64 10.94
C LEU A 337 -9.98 0.37 11.92
N SER A 338 -10.88 -0.02 12.84
CA SER A 338 -11.63 0.96 13.66
C SER A 338 -10.72 1.89 14.49
N GLU A 339 -9.57 1.38 14.94
CA GLU A 339 -8.57 2.16 15.70
C GLU A 339 -7.39 2.65 14.84
N ARG A 340 -7.29 2.22 13.59
CA ARG A 340 -6.17 2.53 12.70
C ARG A 340 -6.30 3.92 12.07
N LYS A 341 -6.06 4.97 12.85
CA LYS A 341 -6.18 6.37 12.43
C LYS A 341 -4.84 7.05 12.10
N GLY A 342 -3.73 6.32 12.22
CA GLY A 342 -2.38 6.87 12.01
C GLY A 342 -2.13 7.39 10.60
N PHE A 343 -2.54 6.65 9.58
CA PHE A 343 -2.40 7.03 8.18
C PHE A 343 -3.25 8.26 7.82
N ILE A 344 -4.42 8.43 8.46
CA ILE A 344 -5.27 9.61 8.30
C ILE A 344 -4.61 10.85 8.90
N LYS A 345 -3.98 10.73 10.08
CA LYS A 345 -3.19 11.83 10.67
C LYS A 345 -2.07 12.28 9.73
N LEU A 346 -1.42 11.34 9.05
CA LEU A 346 -0.38 11.64 8.08
C LEU A 346 -0.96 12.29 6.81
N ALA A 347 -2.12 11.83 6.33
CA ALA A 347 -2.83 12.44 5.22
C ALA A 347 -3.12 13.92 5.48
N VAL A 348 -3.67 14.25 6.66
CA VAL A 348 -3.94 15.65 7.06
C VAL A 348 -2.65 16.46 7.13
N ARG A 349 -1.58 15.93 7.71
CA ARG A 349 -0.29 16.66 7.81
C ARG A 349 0.36 16.92 6.46
N CYS A 350 0.27 15.98 5.52
CA CYS A 350 0.91 16.09 4.21
C CYS A 350 -0.01 16.70 3.13
N GLY A 351 -1.30 16.88 3.40
CA GLY A 351 -2.29 17.30 2.40
C GLY A 351 -2.48 16.24 1.30
N ALA A 352 -2.41 14.96 1.67
CA ALA A 352 -2.59 13.84 0.76
C ALA A 352 -4.03 13.34 0.82
N ASP A 353 -4.63 13.11 -0.33
CA ASP A 353 -5.96 12.51 -0.41
C ASP A 353 -5.90 11.04 -0.04
N LEU A 354 -6.94 10.57 0.66
CA LEU A 354 -7.07 9.17 1.05
C LEU A 354 -7.78 8.39 -0.05
N VAL A 355 -7.21 7.28 -0.46
CA VAL A 355 -7.77 6.40 -1.49
C VAL A 355 -7.96 5.00 -0.91
N PRO A 356 -9.18 4.59 -0.58
CA PRO A 356 -9.47 3.23 -0.17
C PRO A 356 -9.21 2.24 -1.32
N VAL A 357 -8.58 1.11 -1.01
CA VAL A 357 -8.32 0.03 -1.96
C VAL A 357 -8.78 -1.28 -1.33
N LEU A 358 -9.72 -1.96 -2.00
CA LEU A 358 -10.25 -3.24 -1.54
C LEU A 358 -9.81 -4.36 -2.49
N ALA A 359 -9.17 -5.39 -1.95
CA ALA A 359 -8.66 -6.53 -2.71
C ALA A 359 -9.48 -7.79 -2.40
N PHE A 360 -10.29 -8.19 -3.35
CA PHE A 360 -11.04 -9.44 -3.28
C PHE A 360 -10.13 -10.63 -3.63
N GLY A 361 -10.23 -11.71 -2.87
CA GLY A 361 -9.44 -12.93 -3.05
C GLY A 361 -8.11 -12.96 -2.30
N GLU A 362 -7.65 -11.85 -1.67
CA GLU A 362 -6.38 -11.81 -0.94
C GLU A 362 -6.34 -12.82 0.23
N ASN A 363 -7.45 -12.95 0.97
CA ASN A 363 -7.58 -13.90 2.08
C ASN A 363 -7.77 -15.35 1.61
N ASP A 364 -8.06 -15.59 0.32
CA ASP A 364 -8.32 -16.92 -0.22
C ASP A 364 -7.05 -17.61 -0.73
N LEU A 365 -5.91 -16.94 -0.64
CA LEU A 365 -4.64 -17.45 -1.15
C LEU A 365 -4.02 -18.54 -0.27
N TYR A 366 -4.41 -18.61 0.99
CA TYR A 366 -3.91 -19.58 1.96
C TYR A 366 -5.02 -20.01 2.94
N ASP A 367 -4.94 -21.22 3.42
CA ASP A 367 -5.64 -21.64 4.62
C ASP A 367 -4.78 -21.28 5.84
N GLN A 368 -5.41 -20.86 6.93
CA GLN A 368 -4.76 -20.55 8.19
C GLN A 368 -5.35 -21.39 9.32
N LEU A 369 -4.50 -21.84 10.25
CA LEU A 369 -4.96 -22.51 11.45
C LEU A 369 -5.86 -21.57 12.27
N GLN A 370 -7.05 -22.03 12.59
CA GLN A 370 -7.99 -21.24 13.38
C GLN A 370 -7.52 -21.12 14.82
N PRO A 371 -7.48 -19.91 15.41
CA PRO A 371 -7.07 -19.69 16.80
C PRO A 371 -7.88 -20.50 17.81
N GLN A 372 -9.18 -20.73 17.50
CA GLN A 372 -10.10 -21.47 18.36
C GLN A 372 -9.75 -22.97 18.44
N GLU A 373 -9.24 -23.54 17.35
CA GLU A 373 -8.88 -24.95 17.29
C GLU A 373 -7.49 -25.22 17.89
N HIS A 374 -6.62 -24.21 17.90
CA HIS A 374 -5.23 -24.33 18.34
C HIS A 374 -4.81 -23.20 19.28
N PRO A 375 -5.38 -23.07 20.48
CA PRO A 375 -5.16 -21.93 21.37
C PRO A 375 -3.71 -21.77 21.83
N PHE A 376 -2.97 -22.86 21.99
CA PHE A 376 -1.55 -22.83 22.37
C PHE A 376 -0.70 -22.23 21.24
N MET A 377 -0.94 -22.61 20.00
CA MET A 377 -0.23 -22.06 18.84
C MET A 377 -0.53 -20.57 18.68
N HIS A 378 -1.77 -20.16 18.91
CA HIS A 378 -2.15 -18.75 18.90
C HIS A 378 -1.41 -17.94 19.97
N GLN A 379 -1.24 -18.48 21.20
CA GLN A 379 -0.45 -17.82 22.24
C GLN A 379 1.01 -17.62 21.82
N ILE A 380 1.62 -18.62 21.15
CA ILE A 380 2.98 -18.49 20.60
C ILE A 380 3.03 -17.37 19.53
N GLN A 381 2.07 -17.33 18.60
CA GLN A 381 1.99 -16.27 17.60
C GLN A 381 1.89 -14.88 18.22
N MET A 382 1.01 -14.73 19.23
CA MET A 382 0.84 -13.45 19.94
C MET A 382 2.10 -13.07 20.75
N PHE A 383 2.82 -14.02 21.32
CA PHE A 383 4.10 -13.77 21.98
C PHE A 383 5.16 -13.28 20.96
N ILE A 384 5.29 -13.96 19.81
CA ILE A 384 6.20 -13.59 18.74
C ILE A 384 5.87 -12.18 18.22
N LEU A 385 4.58 -11.90 17.98
CA LEU A 385 4.11 -10.57 17.56
C LEU A 385 4.49 -9.49 18.58
N LYS A 386 4.29 -9.77 19.88
CA LYS A 386 4.61 -8.81 20.95
C LYS A 386 6.10 -8.49 21.04
N VAL A 387 6.96 -9.51 20.91
CA VAL A 387 8.43 -9.37 21.09
C VAL A 387 9.09 -8.81 19.83
N TRP A 388 8.79 -9.38 18.67
CA TRP A 388 9.49 -9.06 17.42
C TRP A 388 8.71 -8.17 16.47
N LYS A 389 7.45 -7.82 16.83
CA LYS A 389 6.55 -7.04 15.95
C LYS A 389 6.35 -7.68 14.56
N PHE A 390 6.58 -8.97 14.47
CA PHE A 390 6.42 -9.81 13.29
C PHE A 390 5.46 -10.96 13.62
N THR A 391 4.58 -11.30 12.68
CA THR A 391 3.71 -12.47 12.81
C THR A 391 4.31 -13.66 12.10
N LEU A 392 4.20 -14.83 12.73
CA LEU A 392 4.46 -16.11 12.07
C LEU A 392 3.10 -16.79 11.86
N PRO A 393 2.41 -16.52 10.73
CA PRO A 393 1.14 -17.20 10.44
C PRO A 393 1.43 -18.68 10.19
N PHE A 394 0.69 -19.55 10.86
CA PHE A 394 0.70 -20.97 10.54
C PHE A 394 -0.20 -21.20 9.34
N LEU A 395 0.37 -21.02 8.18
CA LEU A 395 -0.30 -21.07 6.89
C LEU A 395 -0.17 -22.44 6.27
N HIS A 396 -1.18 -22.81 5.50
CA HIS A 396 -1.20 -23.97 4.65
C HIS A 396 -1.62 -23.53 3.25
N GLY A 397 -0.97 -24.07 2.26
CA GLY A 397 -1.26 -23.80 0.86
C GLY A 397 -0.96 -25.03 0.01
N ARG A 398 -0.71 -24.84 -1.27
CA ARG A 398 -0.34 -25.91 -2.18
C ARG A 398 1.17 -26.18 -2.17
N GLY A 399 1.55 -27.37 -2.61
CA GLY A 399 2.94 -27.69 -2.95
C GLY A 399 3.33 -27.23 -4.35
N ILE A 400 4.62 -27.37 -4.67
CA ILE A 400 5.13 -27.09 -6.03
C ILE A 400 4.61 -28.12 -7.03
N PHE A 401 4.59 -29.41 -6.63
CA PHE A 401 4.21 -30.55 -7.45
C PHE A 401 2.87 -31.20 -7.01
N ASN A 402 2.18 -30.63 -6.03
CA ASN A 402 0.89 -31.13 -5.57
C ASN A 402 -0.06 -29.94 -5.26
N TYR A 403 -1.35 -30.24 -5.08
CA TYR A 403 -2.39 -29.23 -4.87
C TYR A 403 -2.83 -29.07 -3.41
N ASP A 404 -2.36 -29.92 -2.51
CA ASP A 404 -2.96 -30.07 -1.19
C ASP A 404 -2.04 -29.72 -0.02
N VAL A 405 -0.71 -29.86 -0.17
CA VAL A 405 0.23 -29.73 0.95
C VAL A 405 1.43 -28.90 0.53
N GLY A 406 1.64 -27.77 1.20
CA GLY A 406 2.81 -26.91 1.00
C GLY A 406 2.61 -25.49 1.49
N LEU A 407 3.57 -24.63 1.11
CA LEU A 407 3.64 -23.21 1.49
C LEU A 407 3.45 -22.27 0.29
N MET A 408 3.13 -22.82 -0.89
CA MET A 408 2.78 -22.01 -2.05
C MET A 408 1.33 -21.53 -1.93
N PRO A 409 1.02 -20.28 -2.34
CA PRO A 409 -0.35 -19.80 -2.35
C PRO A 409 -1.22 -20.60 -3.32
N TYR A 410 -2.50 -20.66 -3.04
CA TYR A 410 -3.48 -21.18 -4.01
C TYR A 410 -3.59 -20.24 -5.20
N ARG A 411 -3.95 -20.80 -6.36
CA ARG A 411 -4.28 -20.00 -7.55
C ARG A 411 -5.73 -19.54 -7.43
N ARG A 412 -5.94 -18.34 -6.87
CA ARG A 412 -7.25 -17.72 -6.74
C ARG A 412 -7.22 -16.36 -7.41
N PRO A 413 -8.32 -15.92 -8.05
CA PRO A 413 -8.40 -14.58 -8.63
C PRO A 413 -8.18 -13.50 -7.60
N LEU A 414 -7.45 -12.45 -7.98
CA LEU A 414 -7.24 -11.25 -7.18
C LEU A 414 -7.84 -10.05 -7.93
N ASN A 415 -8.90 -9.46 -7.39
CA ASN A 415 -9.50 -8.26 -7.94
C ASN A 415 -9.24 -7.08 -6.99
N ILE A 416 -8.33 -6.18 -7.37
CA ILE A 416 -7.90 -5.04 -6.58
C ILE A 416 -8.66 -3.81 -7.08
N VAL A 417 -9.59 -3.29 -6.29
CA VAL A 417 -10.46 -2.17 -6.66
C VAL A 417 -9.97 -0.90 -5.96
N VAL A 418 -9.60 0.11 -6.75
CA VAL A 418 -9.19 1.43 -6.25
C VAL A 418 -10.43 2.32 -6.19
N GLY A 419 -10.83 2.73 -4.99
CA GLY A 419 -12.04 3.51 -4.71
C GLY A 419 -11.89 5.00 -4.98
N ALA A 420 -12.93 5.76 -4.63
CA ALA A 420 -12.96 7.20 -4.79
C ALA A 420 -11.97 7.92 -3.86
N PRO A 421 -11.26 8.96 -4.33
CA PRO A 421 -10.37 9.74 -3.48
C PRO A 421 -11.17 10.62 -2.53
N ILE A 422 -10.86 10.52 -1.23
CA ILE A 422 -11.38 11.40 -0.19
C ILE A 422 -10.43 12.58 -0.07
N LYS A 423 -10.91 13.77 -0.43
CA LYS A 423 -10.11 14.99 -0.40
C LYS A 423 -9.76 15.40 1.03
N VAL A 424 -8.49 15.65 1.26
CA VAL A 424 -7.95 16.04 2.56
C VAL A 424 -7.33 17.42 2.47
N ARG A 425 -7.72 18.32 3.39
CA ARG A 425 -7.10 19.62 3.54
C ARG A 425 -5.86 19.50 4.41
N GLN A 426 -4.74 20.05 3.96
CA GLN A 426 -3.52 20.07 4.75
C GLN A 426 -3.67 20.94 5.99
N SER A 427 -3.26 20.41 7.15
CA SER A 427 -3.22 21.14 8.40
C SER A 427 -2.03 20.73 9.26
N SER A 428 -1.35 21.69 9.87
CA SER A 428 -0.31 21.44 10.86
C SER A 428 -0.90 21.05 12.22
N SER A 429 -2.10 21.59 12.54
CA SER A 429 -2.88 21.22 13.72
C SER A 429 -3.86 20.12 13.35
N VAL A 430 -3.68 18.94 13.93
CA VAL A 430 -4.50 17.77 13.64
C VAL A 430 -5.57 17.64 14.72
N ASN A 431 -6.82 18.02 14.40
CA ASN A 431 -7.95 17.88 15.30
C ASN A 431 -8.47 16.43 15.29
N LEU A 432 -8.80 15.89 16.46
CA LEU A 432 -9.35 14.54 16.62
C LEU A 432 -10.71 14.38 15.92
N GLU A 433 -11.52 15.43 15.96
CA GLU A 433 -12.85 15.45 15.29
C GLU A 433 -12.70 15.28 13.77
N GLU A 434 -11.78 16.03 13.15
CA GLU A 434 -11.50 15.91 11.71
C GLU A 434 -10.93 14.54 11.34
N ILE A 435 -10.05 13.96 12.19
CA ILE A 435 -9.57 12.58 12.00
C ILE A 435 -10.74 11.60 12.01
N ASN A 436 -11.64 11.71 13.00
CA ASN A 436 -12.78 10.80 13.12
C ASN A 436 -13.75 10.97 11.95
N ARG A 437 -13.98 12.19 11.49
CA ARG A 437 -14.79 12.49 10.31
C ARG A 437 -14.20 11.85 9.05
N LEU A 438 -12.91 12.05 8.80
CA LEU A 438 -12.22 11.47 7.64
C LEU A 438 -12.18 9.94 7.73
N HIS A 439 -12.01 9.39 8.93
CA HIS A 439 -12.05 7.95 9.15
C HIS A 439 -13.43 7.38 8.83
N GLY A 440 -14.51 8.04 9.26
CA GLY A 440 -15.87 7.62 8.93
C GLY A 440 -16.13 7.63 7.43
N LEU A 441 -15.69 8.68 6.70
CA LEU A 441 -15.79 8.72 5.24
C LEU A 441 -14.98 7.61 4.57
N TYR A 442 -13.81 7.29 5.12
CA TYR A 442 -12.95 6.23 4.61
C TYR A 442 -13.59 4.84 4.76
N VAL A 443 -14.18 4.57 5.93
CA VAL A 443 -14.92 3.32 6.19
C VAL A 443 -16.14 3.22 5.26
N ALA A 444 -16.91 4.30 5.14
CA ALA A 444 -18.10 4.33 4.29
C ALA A 444 -17.76 4.05 2.80
N GLU A 445 -16.62 4.56 2.29
CA GLU A 445 -16.19 4.27 0.93
C GLU A 445 -15.73 2.81 0.77
N LEU A 446 -15.08 2.20 1.80
CA LEU A 446 -14.76 0.77 1.78
C LEU A 446 -16.01 -0.11 1.79
N GLU A 447 -17.02 0.23 2.61
CA GLU A 447 -18.30 -0.48 2.65
C GLU A 447 -19.02 -0.37 1.30
N LYS A 448 -19.01 0.80 0.68
CA LYS A 448 -19.55 1.02 -0.66
C LYS A 448 -18.83 0.18 -1.73
N LEU A 449 -17.49 0.09 -1.69
CA LEU A 449 -16.73 -0.77 -2.59
C LEU A 449 -17.11 -2.23 -2.39
N TRP A 450 -17.24 -2.67 -1.13
CA TRP A 450 -17.68 -4.01 -0.81
C TRP A 450 -19.06 -4.30 -1.39
N ASP A 451 -20.05 -3.45 -1.10
CA ASP A 451 -21.43 -3.65 -1.56
C ASP A 451 -21.58 -3.62 -3.07
N THR A 452 -20.73 -2.84 -3.75
CA THR A 452 -20.74 -2.73 -5.21
C THR A 452 -20.19 -3.99 -5.90
N TYR A 453 -19.14 -4.61 -5.34
CA TYR A 453 -18.38 -5.65 -6.06
C TYR A 453 -18.40 -7.04 -5.39
N LYS A 454 -19.03 -7.19 -4.22
CA LYS A 454 -19.03 -8.46 -3.47
C LYS A 454 -19.68 -9.62 -4.21
N ASP A 455 -20.71 -9.37 -5.00
CA ASP A 455 -21.42 -10.42 -5.73
C ASP A 455 -20.65 -10.88 -6.97
N ASP A 456 -19.86 -9.98 -7.60
CA ASP A 456 -19.02 -10.30 -8.75
C ASP A 456 -17.69 -10.96 -8.33
N PHE A 457 -17.05 -10.46 -7.27
CA PHE A 457 -15.69 -10.86 -6.91
C PHE A 457 -15.58 -11.76 -5.67
N ALA A 458 -16.64 -11.90 -4.89
CA ALA A 458 -16.72 -12.77 -3.72
C ALA A 458 -18.07 -13.48 -3.61
N PRO A 459 -18.54 -14.19 -4.67
CA PRO A 459 -19.83 -14.89 -4.66
C PRO A 459 -19.91 -15.96 -3.56
N ASP A 460 -18.78 -16.62 -3.29
CA ASP A 460 -18.65 -17.70 -2.29
C ASP A 460 -18.28 -17.18 -0.88
N ARG A 461 -18.49 -15.87 -0.59
CA ARG A 461 -18.21 -15.29 0.72
C ARG A 461 -18.99 -15.97 1.84
N LYS A 462 -18.34 -16.19 2.97
CA LYS A 462 -18.98 -16.79 4.15
C LYS A 462 -19.65 -15.76 5.06
N GLN A 463 -19.17 -14.52 5.00
CA GLN A 463 -19.62 -13.41 5.82
C GLN A 463 -19.51 -12.09 5.06
N GLU A 464 -20.31 -11.11 5.44
CA GLU A 464 -20.19 -9.73 4.99
C GLU A 464 -18.91 -9.06 5.58
N LEU A 465 -18.53 -7.93 5.01
CA LEU A 465 -17.41 -7.12 5.49
C LEU A 465 -17.58 -6.78 6.97
N GLN A 466 -16.52 -7.01 7.77
CA GLN A 466 -16.49 -6.67 9.19
C GLN A 466 -15.32 -5.74 9.50
N ILE A 467 -15.60 -4.62 10.16
CA ILE A 467 -14.58 -3.69 10.66
C ILE A 467 -14.31 -4.00 12.12
N LEU A 468 -13.07 -4.42 12.42
CA LEU A 468 -12.62 -4.84 13.75
C LEU A 468 -11.73 -3.75 14.40
N PRO A 469 -11.62 -3.76 15.75
CA PRO A 469 -10.73 -2.87 16.50
C PRO A 469 -9.24 -3.22 16.37
#